data_4b51f431577b3965e920e8d82db6925c
#
_entry.id   4b51f431577b3965e920e8d82db6925c
#
_cell.length_a   1.000
_cell.length_b   1.000
_cell.length_c   1.000
_cell.angle_alpha   90.00
_cell.angle_beta   90.00
_cell.angle_gamma   90.00
#
_symmetry.space_group_name_H-M   'P 1'
#
loop_
_entity.id
_entity.type
_entity.pdbx_description
1 polymer ?
#
loop_
_entity_poly.entity_id
_entity_poly.type
_entity_poly.pdbx_seq_one_letter_code
_entity_poly.pdbx_strand_id
1 'polypeptide(L)'
;MSATVTVVVRTRNRPAMLTRALASIASQTFDDYEVVIVNDAGDEAEVREIVKKQKSAVRSKITIVTNEVSKGREAALESGLSASHNRYYAVHDDDDSWHPHFLKKTVAYLDEHPQAGGVATRCEIIRERVRADGTCIEIEREVLSTDNYGLSLVDMMVENYTPPISQLIRREVADRVGHWDGSLQTQADWDFNLRLLADSPVGFVDGEPLAYWHHRDTMDASLGNSVVTDAYLHKWDNLHIRDRYLRTMLATEDPSSPHLGQALLSAEYYRRMREELARVDSGFHSSLNLVHVDMLNTMTALHQQVHELREEVTSLRAELASVSQIKRSVRSAASKSKRAAKKLMGRG
;
A
#
# COMPACT_ATOMS: atom_id res chain seq x y z
N MET A 1 -10.73 -8.94 36.76
CA MET A 1 -9.42 -8.40 36.35
C MET A 1 -9.69 -7.60 35.08
N SER A 2 -9.13 -6.42 34.91
CA SER A 2 -9.19 -5.67 33.64
C SER A 2 -8.40 -6.44 32.57
N ALA A 3 -8.84 -6.37 31.32
CA ALA A 3 -8.12 -6.95 30.19
C ALA A 3 -6.75 -6.26 29.98
N THR A 4 -5.83 -6.90 29.28
CA THR A 4 -4.52 -6.29 28.96
C THR A 4 -4.60 -5.28 27.84
N VAL A 5 -5.46 -5.52 26.84
CA VAL A 5 -5.60 -4.70 25.64
C VAL A 5 -7.02 -4.18 25.45
N THR A 6 -7.17 -2.90 25.15
CA THR A 6 -8.39 -2.32 24.59
C THR A 6 -8.30 -2.23 23.09
N VAL A 7 -9.22 -2.83 22.36
CA VAL A 7 -9.38 -2.65 20.91
C VAL A 7 -10.52 -1.67 20.68
N VAL A 8 -10.23 -0.47 20.18
CA VAL A 8 -11.24 0.55 19.86
C VAL A 8 -11.64 0.41 18.40
N VAL A 9 -12.94 0.14 18.16
CA VAL A 9 -13.53 0.04 16.82
C VAL A 9 -14.44 1.22 16.58
N ARG A 10 -14.10 2.09 15.63
CA ARG A 10 -14.95 3.23 15.25
C ARG A 10 -15.84 2.83 14.08
N THR A 11 -17.14 3.12 14.15
CA THR A 11 -18.09 2.78 13.09
C THR A 11 -19.21 3.81 12.98
N ARG A 12 -19.76 3.96 11.76
CA ARG A 12 -20.97 4.74 11.51
C ARG A 12 -21.69 4.23 10.28
N ASN A 13 -22.84 3.57 10.46
CA ASN A 13 -23.69 3.09 9.35
C ASN A 13 -22.96 2.19 8.33
N ARG A 14 -22.02 1.34 8.78
CA ARG A 14 -21.24 0.44 7.91
C ARG A 14 -21.29 -1.02 8.43
N PRO A 15 -22.48 -1.65 8.45
CA PRO A 15 -22.71 -2.95 9.12
C PRO A 15 -21.87 -4.10 8.55
N ALA A 16 -21.68 -4.12 7.24
CA ALA A 16 -20.88 -5.17 6.59
C ALA A 16 -19.40 -5.07 6.99
N MET A 17 -18.87 -3.86 7.08
CA MET A 17 -17.48 -3.59 7.48
C MET A 17 -17.28 -3.92 8.95
N LEU A 18 -18.17 -3.44 9.85
CA LEU A 18 -18.13 -3.77 11.28
C LEU A 18 -18.18 -5.30 11.49
N THR A 19 -18.99 -6.01 10.72
CA THR A 19 -19.06 -7.48 10.79
C THR A 19 -17.71 -8.12 10.46
N ARG A 20 -17.02 -7.62 9.40
CA ARG A 20 -15.68 -8.09 9.02
C ARG A 20 -14.63 -7.78 10.10
N ALA A 21 -14.62 -6.55 10.60
CA ALA A 21 -13.73 -6.14 11.67
C ALA A 21 -13.86 -7.03 12.93
N LEU A 22 -15.09 -7.27 13.38
CA LEU A 22 -15.35 -8.14 14.52
C LEU A 22 -14.95 -9.60 14.27
N ALA A 23 -15.10 -10.11 13.04
CA ALA A 23 -14.61 -11.44 12.69
C ALA A 23 -13.08 -11.51 12.74
N SER A 24 -12.39 -10.47 12.28
CA SER A 24 -10.93 -10.33 12.37
C SER A 24 -10.45 -10.32 13.83
N ILE A 25 -11.07 -9.51 14.68
CA ILE A 25 -10.75 -9.42 16.11
C ILE A 25 -11.05 -10.77 16.81
N ALA A 26 -12.16 -11.41 16.48
CA ALA A 26 -12.55 -12.70 17.05
C ALA A 26 -11.61 -13.85 16.66
N SER A 27 -10.81 -13.70 15.61
CA SER A 27 -9.81 -14.67 15.16
C SER A 27 -8.47 -14.58 15.89
N GLN A 28 -8.28 -13.58 16.76
CA GLN A 28 -7.03 -13.39 17.48
C GLN A 28 -6.70 -14.57 18.40
N THR A 29 -5.42 -14.96 18.40
CA THR A 29 -4.90 -16.05 19.26
C THR A 29 -4.47 -15.56 20.64
N PHE A 30 -4.66 -14.29 20.93
CA PHE A 30 -4.48 -13.66 22.24
C PHE A 30 -5.86 -13.36 22.81
N ASP A 31 -6.17 -13.84 24.01
CA ASP A 31 -7.54 -13.81 24.55
C ASP A 31 -7.80 -12.70 25.57
N ASP A 32 -6.74 -12.06 26.11
CA ASP A 32 -6.88 -11.07 27.20
C ASP A 32 -7.06 -9.65 26.63
N TYR A 33 -8.14 -9.46 25.87
CA TYR A 33 -8.54 -8.18 25.31
C TYR A 33 -10.03 -7.89 25.55
N GLU A 34 -10.39 -6.63 25.50
CA GLU A 34 -11.76 -6.14 25.36
C GLU A 34 -11.91 -5.30 24.10
N VAL A 35 -13.14 -5.16 23.63
CA VAL A 35 -13.48 -4.38 22.44
C VAL A 35 -14.42 -3.25 22.82
N VAL A 36 -14.08 -2.02 22.50
CA VAL A 36 -14.96 -0.87 22.65
C VAL A 36 -15.40 -0.43 21.24
N ILE A 37 -16.65 -0.68 20.91
CA ILE A 37 -17.24 -0.20 19.64
C ILE A 37 -17.78 1.21 19.89
N VAL A 38 -17.26 2.19 19.15
CA VAL A 38 -17.78 3.55 19.14
C VAL A 38 -18.68 3.73 17.93
N ASN A 39 -19.99 3.78 18.17
CA ASN A 39 -20.98 4.14 17.16
C ASN A 39 -21.12 5.66 17.13
N ASP A 40 -20.52 6.31 16.11
CA ASP A 40 -20.48 7.76 16.00
C ASP A 40 -21.75 8.32 15.34
N ALA A 41 -22.85 8.32 16.07
CA ALA A 41 -24.19 8.73 15.64
C ALA A 41 -24.75 7.91 14.44
N GLY A 42 -24.40 6.61 14.38
CA GLY A 42 -25.02 5.64 13.48
C GLY A 42 -26.20 4.92 14.10
N ASP A 43 -26.80 3.97 13.38
CA ASP A 43 -27.88 3.11 13.88
C ASP A 43 -27.38 2.15 14.96
N GLU A 44 -27.69 2.46 16.21
CA GLU A 44 -27.30 1.64 17.36
C GLU A 44 -27.97 0.25 17.37
N ALA A 45 -29.21 0.15 16.88
CA ALA A 45 -29.92 -1.12 16.84
C ALA A 45 -29.20 -2.10 15.89
N GLU A 46 -28.73 -1.61 14.75
CA GLU A 46 -27.94 -2.39 13.79
C GLU A 46 -26.61 -2.87 14.41
N VAL A 47 -25.87 -1.99 15.11
CA VAL A 47 -24.64 -2.37 15.83
C VAL A 47 -24.92 -3.46 16.87
N ARG A 48 -25.99 -3.30 17.66
CA ARG A 48 -26.38 -4.31 18.68
C ARG A 48 -26.74 -5.66 18.05
N GLU A 49 -27.42 -5.68 16.92
CA GLU A 49 -27.74 -6.93 16.20
C GLU A 49 -26.48 -7.63 15.66
N ILE A 50 -25.48 -6.88 15.18
CA ILE A 50 -24.18 -7.43 14.73
C ILE A 50 -23.45 -8.06 15.93
N VAL A 51 -23.43 -7.37 17.07
CA VAL A 51 -22.78 -7.86 18.30
C VAL A 51 -23.49 -9.11 18.82
N LYS A 52 -24.82 -9.19 18.79
CA LYS A 52 -25.59 -10.39 19.20
C LYS A 52 -25.22 -11.64 18.40
N LYS A 53 -24.86 -11.48 17.12
CA LYS A 53 -24.46 -12.60 16.24
C LYS A 53 -23.06 -13.13 16.55
N GLN A 54 -22.25 -12.42 17.35
CA GLN A 54 -20.94 -12.89 17.76
C GLN A 54 -21.04 -14.08 18.73
N LYS A 55 -20.01 -14.96 18.72
CA LYS A 55 -19.89 -16.05 19.70
C LYS A 55 -19.90 -15.47 21.12
N SER A 56 -20.47 -16.19 22.07
CA SER A 56 -20.61 -15.73 23.46
C SER A 56 -19.29 -15.25 24.08
N ALA A 57 -18.19 -15.97 23.84
CA ALA A 57 -16.87 -15.61 24.34
C ALA A 57 -16.34 -14.26 23.81
N VAL A 58 -16.67 -13.89 22.57
CA VAL A 58 -16.31 -12.59 21.99
C VAL A 58 -17.30 -11.53 22.43
N ARG A 59 -18.60 -11.84 22.39
CA ARG A 59 -19.66 -10.91 22.77
C ARG A 59 -19.50 -10.39 24.22
N SER A 60 -19.06 -11.22 25.14
CA SER A 60 -18.82 -10.83 26.52
C SER A 60 -17.69 -9.85 26.75
N LYS A 61 -16.84 -9.66 25.73
CA LYS A 61 -15.72 -8.71 25.72
C LYS A 61 -16.06 -7.36 25.06
N ILE A 62 -17.30 -7.22 24.52
CA ILE A 62 -17.68 -6.04 23.73
C ILE A 62 -18.50 -5.07 24.57
N THR A 63 -18.05 -3.82 24.60
CA THR A 63 -18.79 -2.66 25.10
C THR A 63 -19.15 -1.76 23.93
N ILE A 64 -20.36 -1.21 23.88
CA ILE A 64 -20.82 -0.26 22.86
C ILE A 64 -20.94 1.12 23.51
N VAL A 65 -20.29 2.11 22.90
CA VAL A 65 -20.39 3.53 23.23
C VAL A 65 -21.06 4.22 22.05
N THR A 66 -22.18 4.89 22.26
CA THR A 66 -22.88 5.63 21.18
C THR A 66 -22.76 7.13 21.43
N ASN A 67 -22.23 7.86 20.46
CA ASN A 67 -22.30 9.32 20.43
C ASN A 67 -23.67 9.73 19.86
N GLU A 68 -24.41 10.59 20.54
CA GLU A 68 -25.72 11.10 20.08
C GLU A 68 -25.57 11.96 18.83
N VAL A 69 -24.47 12.70 18.71
CA VAL A 69 -24.09 13.52 17.57
C VAL A 69 -22.71 13.08 17.10
N SER A 70 -22.54 13.00 15.78
CA SER A 70 -21.23 12.63 15.22
C SER A 70 -20.17 13.65 15.61
N LYS A 71 -19.12 13.15 16.20
CA LYS A 71 -17.93 13.94 16.59
C LYS A 71 -16.86 13.94 15.52
N GLY A 72 -17.02 13.09 14.50
CA GLY A 72 -15.98 12.81 13.53
C GLY A 72 -15.05 11.69 13.98
N ARG A 73 -14.36 11.11 13.02
CA ARG A 73 -13.54 9.92 13.19
C ARG A 73 -12.46 10.09 14.29
N GLU A 74 -11.79 11.23 14.30
CA GLU A 74 -10.66 11.48 15.20
C GLU A 74 -11.15 11.65 16.66
N ALA A 75 -12.20 12.45 16.85
CA ALA A 75 -12.78 12.68 18.18
C ALA A 75 -13.58 11.46 18.70
N ALA A 76 -14.08 10.58 17.82
CA ALA A 76 -14.73 9.34 18.22
C ALA A 76 -13.78 8.38 18.94
N LEU A 77 -12.47 8.40 18.61
CA LEU A 77 -11.47 7.58 19.31
C LEU A 77 -11.43 7.90 20.80
N GLU A 78 -11.50 9.17 21.18
CA GLU A 78 -11.47 9.61 22.57
C GLU A 78 -12.67 9.04 23.36
N SER A 79 -13.85 8.97 22.72
CA SER A 79 -15.02 8.34 23.35
C SER A 79 -14.77 6.85 23.68
N GLY A 80 -14.03 6.14 22.82
CA GLY A 80 -13.64 4.75 23.03
C GLY A 80 -12.56 4.60 24.11
N LEU A 81 -11.56 5.43 24.07
CA LEU A 81 -10.45 5.40 25.03
C LEU A 81 -10.91 5.76 26.46
N SER A 82 -11.86 6.69 26.58
CA SER A 82 -12.45 7.06 27.87
C SER A 82 -13.29 5.95 28.53
N ALA A 83 -13.77 4.98 27.73
CA ALA A 83 -14.58 3.87 28.23
C ALA A 83 -13.74 2.70 28.79
N SER A 84 -12.40 2.74 28.66
CA SER A 84 -11.51 1.67 29.08
C SER A 84 -10.14 2.23 29.51
N HIS A 85 -9.48 1.54 30.45
CA HIS A 85 -8.20 1.96 31.03
C HIS A 85 -7.19 0.80 31.09
N ASN A 86 -7.17 -0.06 30.06
CA ASN A 86 -6.22 -1.17 29.99
C ASN A 86 -4.79 -0.69 29.69
N ARG A 87 -3.83 -1.59 29.91
CA ARG A 87 -2.39 -1.31 29.78
C ARG A 87 -1.99 -0.90 28.37
N TYR A 88 -2.61 -1.53 27.37
CA TYR A 88 -2.39 -1.25 25.95
C TYR A 88 -3.71 -0.94 25.26
N TYR A 89 -3.62 -0.20 24.14
CA TYR A 89 -4.74 -0.08 23.23
C TYR A 89 -4.31 -0.15 21.78
N ALA A 90 -5.23 -0.57 20.92
CA ALA A 90 -5.11 -0.55 19.47
C ALA A 90 -6.35 0.10 18.85
N VAL A 91 -6.16 0.81 17.75
CA VAL A 91 -7.24 1.34 16.91
C VAL A 91 -7.48 0.36 15.78
N HIS A 92 -8.69 -0.17 15.69
CA HIS A 92 -9.12 -1.05 14.63
C HIS A 92 -10.32 -0.42 13.93
N ASP A 93 -10.10 0.22 12.80
CA ASP A 93 -11.23 0.80 12.06
C ASP A 93 -12.16 -0.32 11.53
N ASP A 94 -13.45 0.01 11.37
CA ASP A 94 -14.46 -0.98 11.00
C ASP A 94 -14.23 -1.60 9.61
N ASP A 95 -13.36 -1.00 8.80
CA ASP A 95 -13.05 -1.42 7.45
C ASP A 95 -11.70 -2.14 7.28
N ASP A 96 -10.94 -2.33 8.34
CA ASP A 96 -9.65 -3.00 8.32
C ASP A 96 -9.68 -4.43 8.88
N SER A 97 -8.53 -5.11 8.90
CA SER A 97 -8.42 -6.44 9.47
C SER A 97 -7.00 -6.77 9.95
N TRP A 98 -6.89 -7.77 10.82
CA TRP A 98 -5.64 -8.29 11.37
C TRP A 98 -5.38 -9.74 11.02
N HIS A 99 -4.10 -10.09 10.94
CA HIS A 99 -3.64 -11.47 11.04
C HIS A 99 -3.93 -12.03 12.45
N PRO A 100 -4.28 -13.33 12.62
CA PRO A 100 -4.63 -13.91 13.92
C PRO A 100 -3.59 -13.74 15.03
N HIS A 101 -2.34 -13.46 14.69
CA HIS A 101 -1.26 -13.30 15.65
C HIS A 101 -0.88 -11.85 15.97
N PHE A 102 -1.63 -10.86 15.48
CA PHE A 102 -1.31 -9.45 15.69
C PHE A 102 -1.19 -9.11 17.18
N LEU A 103 -2.25 -9.30 17.96
CA LEU A 103 -2.25 -8.99 19.40
C LEU A 103 -1.19 -9.80 20.14
N LYS A 104 -1.05 -11.10 19.83
CA LYS A 104 -0.08 -11.96 20.51
C LYS A 104 1.35 -11.47 20.33
N LYS A 105 1.74 -11.12 19.11
CA LYS A 105 3.12 -10.69 18.80
C LYS A 105 3.39 -9.29 19.33
N THR A 106 2.44 -8.37 19.21
CA THR A 106 2.60 -6.98 19.66
C THR A 106 2.62 -6.85 21.18
N VAL A 107 1.77 -7.59 21.91
CA VAL A 107 1.79 -7.62 23.38
C VAL A 107 3.10 -8.22 23.88
N ALA A 108 3.53 -9.36 23.33
CA ALA A 108 4.80 -9.97 23.70
C ALA A 108 5.96 -9.00 23.50
N TYR A 109 6.01 -8.27 22.36
CA TYR A 109 7.02 -7.27 22.12
C TYR A 109 7.04 -6.17 23.19
N LEU A 110 5.88 -5.59 23.54
CA LEU A 110 5.80 -4.51 24.53
C LEU A 110 6.11 -5.00 25.95
N ASP A 111 5.83 -6.25 26.27
CA ASP A 111 6.18 -6.86 27.55
C ASP A 111 7.69 -7.08 27.70
N GLU A 112 8.38 -7.42 26.59
CA GLU A 112 9.82 -7.58 26.54
C GLU A 112 10.58 -6.23 26.45
N HIS A 113 9.91 -5.15 26.01
CA HIS A 113 10.48 -3.82 25.80
C HIS A 113 9.76 -2.74 26.61
N PRO A 114 9.93 -2.67 27.94
CA PRO A 114 9.19 -1.74 28.80
C PRO A 114 9.44 -0.26 28.48
N GLN A 115 10.55 0.08 27.82
CA GLN A 115 10.86 1.44 27.39
C GLN A 115 10.12 1.88 26.13
N ALA A 116 9.52 0.94 25.37
CA ALA A 116 8.81 1.26 24.15
C ALA A 116 7.43 1.86 24.43
N GLY A 117 7.13 3.02 23.86
CA GLY A 117 5.82 3.68 23.94
C GLY A 117 4.74 3.03 23.10
N GLY A 118 5.15 2.22 22.12
CA GLY A 118 4.29 1.46 21.23
C GLY A 118 5.08 0.49 20.40
N VAL A 119 4.38 -0.30 19.59
CA VAL A 119 4.96 -1.19 18.59
C VAL A 119 4.10 -1.17 17.34
N ALA A 120 4.73 -1.14 16.17
CA ALA A 120 4.07 -1.32 14.90
C ALA A 120 4.45 -2.66 14.26
N THR A 121 3.65 -3.09 13.32
CA THR A 121 3.89 -4.29 12.52
C THR A 121 3.94 -3.95 11.05
N ARG A 122 4.50 -4.85 10.26
CA ARG A 122 4.37 -4.75 8.81
C ARG A 122 2.90 -4.80 8.41
N CYS A 123 2.52 -3.93 7.47
CA CYS A 123 1.15 -3.75 7.01
C CYS A 123 1.06 -4.02 5.50
N GLU A 124 -0.02 -4.66 5.06
CA GLU A 124 -0.40 -4.77 3.66
C GLU A 124 -1.56 -3.83 3.34
N ILE A 125 -1.48 -3.15 2.21
CA ILE A 125 -2.61 -2.49 1.58
C ILE A 125 -3.35 -3.52 0.74
N ILE A 126 -4.64 -3.72 1.02
CA ILE A 126 -5.53 -4.57 0.25
C ILE A 126 -6.45 -3.68 -0.57
N ARG A 127 -6.23 -3.64 -1.88
CA ARG A 127 -7.11 -2.89 -2.79
C ARG A 127 -8.36 -3.70 -3.08
N GLU A 128 -9.52 -3.10 -2.85
CA GLU A 128 -10.82 -3.73 -3.00
C GLU A 128 -11.70 -2.95 -3.98
N ARG A 129 -12.56 -3.68 -4.69
CA ARG A 129 -13.67 -3.11 -5.47
C ARG A 129 -14.99 -3.47 -4.82
N VAL A 130 -15.85 -2.49 -4.64
CA VAL A 130 -17.21 -2.68 -4.13
C VAL A 130 -18.12 -3.15 -5.28
N ARG A 131 -18.82 -4.27 -5.11
CA ARG A 131 -19.83 -4.77 -6.04
C ARG A 131 -21.16 -4.07 -5.82
N ALA A 132 -22.07 -4.21 -6.78
CA ALA A 132 -23.41 -3.64 -6.71
C ALA A 132 -24.25 -4.15 -5.53
N ASP A 133 -23.95 -5.33 -5.00
CA ASP A 133 -24.56 -5.92 -3.80
C ASP A 133 -23.90 -5.46 -2.49
N GLY A 134 -22.92 -4.54 -2.55
CA GLY A 134 -22.16 -4.04 -1.41
C GLY A 134 -21.03 -4.95 -0.93
N THR A 135 -20.80 -6.10 -1.56
CA THR A 135 -19.67 -6.96 -1.22
C THR A 135 -18.36 -6.42 -1.79
N CYS A 136 -17.26 -6.57 -1.03
CA CYS A 136 -15.93 -6.19 -1.46
C CYS A 136 -15.20 -7.41 -2.06
N ILE A 137 -14.53 -7.21 -3.18
CA ILE A 137 -13.61 -8.17 -3.77
C ILE A 137 -12.20 -7.60 -3.80
N GLU A 138 -11.26 -8.39 -3.35
CA GLU A 138 -9.85 -8.06 -3.44
C GLU A 138 -9.38 -8.04 -4.89
N ILE A 139 -8.59 -7.02 -5.24
CA ILE A 139 -8.02 -6.85 -6.58
C ILE A 139 -6.51 -7.03 -6.52
N GLU A 140 -5.87 -6.46 -5.50
CA GLU A 140 -4.41 -6.37 -5.39
C GLU A 140 -3.99 -6.30 -3.93
N ARG A 141 -2.79 -6.79 -3.64
CA ARG A 141 -2.11 -6.61 -2.35
C ARG A 141 -0.73 -6.04 -2.59
N GLU A 142 -0.34 -5.10 -1.74
CA GLU A 142 1.01 -4.57 -1.70
C GLU A 142 1.46 -4.35 -0.26
N VAL A 143 2.72 -4.64 0.04
CA VAL A 143 3.27 -4.37 1.37
C VAL A 143 3.55 -2.87 1.47
N LEU A 144 2.96 -2.23 2.48
CA LEU A 144 3.21 -0.81 2.76
C LEU A 144 4.66 -0.62 3.20
N SER A 145 5.36 0.31 2.53
CA SER A 145 6.71 0.73 2.92
C SER A 145 7.71 -0.43 3.07
N THR A 146 7.94 -1.17 1.97
CA THR A 146 8.82 -2.34 1.92
C THR A 146 10.24 -2.07 2.44
N ASP A 147 10.72 -0.83 2.31
CA ASP A 147 12.07 -0.41 2.67
C ASP A 147 12.21 -0.01 4.14
N ASN A 148 11.10 0.02 4.91
CA ASN A 148 11.13 0.34 6.33
C ASN A 148 11.32 -0.91 7.18
N TYR A 149 12.37 -0.88 7.99
CA TYR A 149 12.71 -1.94 8.94
C TYR A 149 12.50 -1.53 10.40
N GLY A 150 11.80 -0.41 10.62
CA GLY A 150 11.52 0.15 11.93
C GLY A 150 10.89 1.53 11.83
N LEU A 151 10.53 2.10 12.97
CA LEU A 151 10.00 3.45 13.05
C LEU A 151 11.07 4.42 13.50
N SER A 152 11.28 5.47 12.72
CA SER A 152 12.14 6.59 13.09
C SER A 152 11.37 7.90 13.11
N LEU A 153 11.74 8.79 14.03
CA LEU A 153 11.14 10.13 14.08
C LEU A 153 11.46 10.92 12.81
N VAL A 154 12.66 10.71 12.23
CA VAL A 154 13.09 11.44 11.02
C VAL A 154 12.19 11.07 9.82
N ASP A 155 11.94 9.79 9.60
CA ASP A 155 11.08 9.34 8.50
C ASP A 155 9.62 9.73 8.76
N MET A 156 9.16 9.63 10.01
CA MET A 156 7.82 10.05 10.41
C MET A 156 7.62 11.57 10.21
N MET A 157 8.64 12.39 10.36
CA MET A 157 8.58 13.82 10.04
C MET A 157 8.38 14.08 8.54
N VAL A 158 8.79 13.16 7.67
CA VAL A 158 8.59 13.28 6.22
C VAL A 158 7.13 12.96 5.87
N GLU A 159 6.65 11.80 6.30
CA GLU A 159 5.29 11.31 6.01
C GLU A 159 4.84 10.27 7.03
N ASN A 160 3.52 10.10 7.17
CA ASN A 160 2.96 9.02 7.96
C ASN A 160 2.98 7.72 7.14
N TYR A 161 3.82 6.79 7.54
CA TYR A 161 3.95 5.48 6.88
C TYR A 161 3.48 4.31 7.76
N THR A 162 2.78 4.63 8.87
CA THR A 162 2.31 3.62 9.83
C THR A 162 0.83 3.87 10.13
N PRO A 163 -0.09 3.18 9.46
CA PRO A 163 -1.52 3.34 9.70
C PRO A 163 -1.90 2.83 11.09
N PRO A 164 -2.94 3.40 11.72
CA PRO A 164 -3.37 3.04 13.08
C PRO A 164 -3.61 1.54 13.28
N ILE A 165 -4.14 0.87 12.26
CA ILE A 165 -4.42 -0.59 12.29
C ILE A 165 -3.17 -1.43 12.55
N SER A 166 -1.98 -0.91 12.25
CA SER A 166 -0.71 -1.64 12.41
C SER A 166 -0.04 -1.44 13.77
N GLN A 167 -0.66 -0.72 14.70
CA GLN A 167 -0.03 -0.29 15.95
C GLN A 167 -0.71 -0.86 17.20
N LEU A 168 0.11 -1.18 18.22
CA LEU A 168 -0.31 -1.36 19.60
C LEU A 168 0.42 -0.33 20.47
N ILE A 169 -0.32 0.45 21.25
CA ILE A 169 0.20 1.61 21.99
C ILE A 169 0.13 1.35 23.49
N ARG A 170 1.18 1.74 24.20
CA ARG A 170 1.21 1.75 25.66
C ARG A 170 0.39 2.93 26.19
N ARG A 171 -0.66 2.64 26.93
CA ARG A 171 -1.63 3.62 27.42
C ARG A 171 -0.99 4.75 28.21
N GLU A 172 -0.11 4.44 29.16
CA GLU A 172 0.56 5.44 30.00
C GLU A 172 1.40 6.45 29.19
N VAL A 173 1.97 6.01 28.05
CA VAL A 173 2.73 6.91 27.16
C VAL A 173 1.75 7.80 26.38
N ALA A 174 0.68 7.24 25.85
CA ALA A 174 -0.36 8.03 25.18
C ALA A 174 -0.98 9.09 26.12
N ASP A 175 -1.28 8.73 27.35
CA ASP A 175 -1.80 9.65 28.36
C ASP A 175 -0.80 10.80 28.65
N ARG A 176 0.51 10.51 28.61
CA ARG A 176 1.57 11.52 28.83
C ARG A 176 1.77 12.45 27.65
N VAL A 177 1.79 11.93 26.43
CA VAL A 177 2.01 12.76 25.22
C VAL A 177 0.73 13.40 24.69
N GLY A 178 -0.42 13.04 25.26
CA GLY A 178 -1.75 13.44 24.80
C GLY A 178 -2.28 12.55 23.67
N HIS A 179 -3.59 12.35 23.67
CA HIS A 179 -4.30 11.54 22.67
C HIS A 179 -4.37 12.24 21.30
N TRP A 180 -5.14 11.68 20.39
CA TRP A 180 -5.34 12.24 19.08
C TRP A 180 -6.04 13.60 19.16
N ASP A 181 -5.62 14.55 18.33
CA ASP A 181 -6.23 15.87 18.25
C ASP A 181 -7.57 15.79 17.48
N GLY A 182 -8.66 15.74 18.21
CA GLY A 182 -10.01 15.64 17.64
C GLY A 182 -10.47 16.91 16.88
N SER A 183 -9.67 18.00 16.88
CA SER A 183 -9.94 19.17 16.05
C SER A 183 -9.47 19.00 14.60
N LEU A 184 -8.58 18.03 14.33
CA LEU A 184 -8.13 17.68 13.00
C LEU A 184 -9.20 16.83 12.30
N GLN A 185 -9.35 16.99 10.99
CA GLN A 185 -10.28 16.18 10.19
C GLN A 185 -9.60 14.91 9.67
N THR A 186 -8.29 14.99 9.48
CA THR A 186 -7.40 13.92 9.04
C THR A 186 -6.07 14.06 9.77
N GLN A 187 -5.11 13.12 9.58
CA GLN A 187 -3.73 13.26 10.08
C GLN A 187 -3.57 13.34 11.61
N ALA A 188 -4.62 13.13 12.41
CA ALA A 188 -4.49 13.12 13.87
C ALA A 188 -3.62 11.95 14.36
N ASP A 189 -3.61 10.85 13.63
CA ASP A 189 -2.71 9.71 13.82
C ASP A 189 -1.25 10.09 13.56
N TRP A 190 -0.98 10.90 12.51
CA TRP A 190 0.36 11.36 12.22
C TRP A 190 0.88 12.34 13.30
N ASP A 191 0.07 13.31 13.71
CA ASP A 191 0.40 14.21 14.81
C ASP A 191 0.70 13.44 16.11
N PHE A 192 -0.13 12.43 16.41
CA PHE A 192 0.10 11.55 17.55
C PHE A 192 1.41 10.76 17.42
N ASN A 193 1.69 10.15 16.26
CA ASN A 193 2.91 9.40 16.00
C ASN A 193 4.17 10.25 16.16
N LEU A 194 4.12 11.53 15.74
CA LEU A 194 5.22 12.47 15.95
C LEU A 194 5.49 12.71 17.45
N ARG A 195 4.45 12.94 18.25
CA ARG A 195 4.57 13.14 19.71
C ARG A 195 5.02 11.86 20.42
N LEU A 196 4.49 10.71 20.02
CA LEU A 196 4.86 9.41 20.56
C LEU A 196 6.35 9.11 20.32
N LEU A 197 6.83 9.27 19.08
CA LEU A 197 8.23 9.03 18.72
C LEU A 197 9.20 10.06 19.29
N ALA A 198 8.74 11.28 19.56
CA ALA A 198 9.55 12.30 20.25
C ALA A 198 9.74 11.98 21.74
N ASP A 199 8.80 11.26 22.36
CA ASP A 199 8.84 10.90 23.78
C ASP A 199 9.52 9.54 24.02
N SER A 200 9.21 8.55 23.21
CA SER A 200 9.62 7.16 23.44
C SER A 200 9.94 6.43 22.14
N PRO A 201 10.86 5.45 22.16
CA PRO A 201 11.03 4.58 21.00
C PRO A 201 9.76 3.79 20.73
N VAL A 202 9.44 3.59 19.44
CA VAL A 202 8.37 2.72 18.98
C VAL A 202 9.01 1.52 18.29
N GLY A 203 8.67 0.32 18.77
CA GLY A 203 9.19 -0.91 18.23
C GLY A 203 8.60 -1.30 16.89
N PHE A 204 9.19 -2.30 16.25
CA PHE A 204 8.67 -2.83 15.00
C PHE A 204 8.78 -4.36 14.99
N VAL A 205 7.66 -5.03 14.73
CA VAL A 205 7.63 -6.48 14.49
C VAL A 205 7.70 -6.70 12.99
N ASP A 206 8.89 -7.04 12.52
CA ASP A 206 9.16 -7.35 11.11
C ASP A 206 8.71 -8.78 10.74
N GLY A 207 8.74 -9.08 9.44
CA GLY A 207 8.41 -10.38 8.86
C GLY A 207 7.11 -10.35 8.08
N GLU A 208 6.25 -11.36 8.28
CA GLU A 208 4.93 -11.39 7.63
C GLU A 208 4.05 -10.23 8.07
N PRO A 209 3.25 -9.62 7.17
CA PRO A 209 2.29 -8.59 7.53
C PRO A 209 1.27 -9.10 8.55
N LEU A 210 1.08 -8.32 9.62
CA LEU A 210 0.11 -8.65 10.68
C LEU A 210 -1.10 -7.73 10.67
N ALA A 211 -1.07 -6.65 9.90
CA ALA A 211 -2.16 -5.71 9.72
C ALA A 211 -2.50 -5.59 8.24
N TYR A 212 -3.78 -5.42 7.95
CA TYR A 212 -4.31 -5.32 6.60
C TYR A 212 -5.17 -4.06 6.51
N TRP A 213 -4.67 -3.09 5.73
CA TRP A 213 -5.31 -1.80 5.49
C TRP A 213 -6.08 -1.86 4.17
N HIS A 214 -7.42 -1.81 4.25
CA HIS A 214 -8.28 -2.02 3.09
C HIS A 214 -8.61 -0.71 2.39
N HIS A 215 -8.14 -0.56 1.16
CA HIS A 215 -8.43 0.58 0.28
C HIS A 215 -9.51 0.22 -0.72
N ARG A 216 -10.57 1.04 -0.80
CA ARG A 216 -11.68 0.84 -1.71
C ARG A 216 -11.76 1.96 -2.73
N ASP A 217 -11.78 1.57 -4.00
CA ASP A 217 -12.14 2.46 -5.09
C ASP A 217 -13.66 2.41 -5.26
N THR A 218 -14.35 3.48 -4.86
CA THR A 218 -15.81 3.58 -4.90
C THR A 218 -16.26 5.02 -5.12
N MET A 219 -17.34 5.19 -5.85
CA MET A 219 -18.04 6.48 -6.01
C MET A 219 -18.86 6.88 -4.78
N ASP A 220 -19.13 5.93 -3.88
CA ASP A 220 -19.84 6.18 -2.63
C ASP A 220 -18.83 6.58 -1.54
N ALA A 221 -18.77 7.88 -1.23
CA ALA A 221 -17.87 8.43 -0.22
C ALA A 221 -18.06 7.81 1.17
N SER A 222 -19.25 7.28 1.50
CA SER A 222 -19.51 6.63 2.80
C SER A 222 -18.79 5.29 2.93
N LEU A 223 -18.47 4.65 1.80
CA LEU A 223 -17.75 3.38 1.72
C LEU A 223 -16.26 3.56 1.38
N GLY A 224 -15.86 4.77 0.95
CA GLY A 224 -14.50 5.09 0.52
C GLY A 224 -13.51 5.14 1.70
N ASN A 225 -12.23 5.02 1.36
CA ASN A 225 -11.14 5.27 2.29
C ASN A 225 -10.77 6.75 2.27
N SER A 226 -10.62 7.40 3.43
CA SER A 226 -10.38 8.84 3.56
C SER A 226 -9.10 9.31 2.87
N VAL A 227 -8.06 8.49 2.80
CA VAL A 227 -6.82 8.84 2.09
C VAL A 227 -7.09 9.10 0.60
N VAL A 228 -8.07 8.43 0.03
CA VAL A 228 -8.48 8.59 -1.37
C VAL A 228 -9.51 9.70 -1.53
N THR A 229 -10.55 9.71 -0.68
CA THR A 229 -11.69 10.64 -0.80
C THR A 229 -11.36 12.05 -0.32
N ASP A 230 -10.50 12.19 0.70
CA ASP A 230 -10.22 13.43 1.42
C ASP A 230 -8.79 13.95 1.17
N ALA A 231 -8.18 13.63 0.03
CA ALA A 231 -6.77 13.95 -0.27
C ALA A 231 -6.42 15.45 -0.11
N TYR A 232 -7.39 16.35 -0.35
CA TYR A 232 -7.20 17.79 -0.11
C TYR A 232 -7.09 18.09 1.39
N LEU A 233 -7.96 17.49 2.22
CA LEU A 233 -7.94 17.69 3.68
C LEU A 233 -6.65 17.12 4.27
N HIS A 234 -6.17 15.98 3.79
CA HIS A 234 -4.88 15.42 4.19
C HIS A 234 -3.71 16.39 3.95
N LYS A 235 -3.69 17.06 2.79
CA LYS A 235 -2.66 18.07 2.50
C LYS A 235 -2.80 19.29 3.40
N TRP A 236 -4.03 19.74 3.65
CA TRP A 236 -4.30 20.89 4.50
C TRP A 236 -3.87 20.63 5.95
N ASP A 237 -4.30 19.53 6.54
CA ASP A 237 -3.96 19.17 7.92
C ASP A 237 -2.46 18.91 8.07
N ASN A 238 -1.79 18.32 7.08
CA ASN A 238 -0.34 18.14 7.06
C ASN A 238 0.40 19.49 7.17
N LEU A 239 -0.03 20.48 6.38
CA LEU A 239 0.54 21.84 6.45
C LEU A 239 0.21 22.51 7.78
N HIS A 240 -1.01 22.37 8.28
CA HIS A 240 -1.47 22.95 9.53
C HIS A 240 -0.68 22.42 10.74
N ILE A 241 -0.45 21.11 10.80
CA ILE A 241 0.36 20.48 11.85
C ILE A 241 1.79 21.04 11.82
N ARG A 242 2.43 21.12 10.65
CA ARG A 242 3.78 21.66 10.50
C ARG A 242 3.86 23.14 10.91
N ASP A 243 2.90 23.96 10.49
CA ASP A 243 2.82 25.38 10.84
C ASP A 243 2.61 25.56 12.35
N ARG A 244 1.77 24.75 12.99
CA ARG A 244 1.55 24.77 14.44
C ARG A 244 2.84 24.50 15.22
N TYR A 245 3.60 23.47 14.88
CA TYR A 245 4.88 23.18 15.53
C TYR A 245 5.93 24.27 15.26
N LEU A 246 5.98 24.81 14.05
CA LEU A 246 6.87 25.91 13.72
C LEU A 246 6.54 27.16 14.52
N ARG A 247 5.25 27.53 14.64
CA ARG A 247 4.81 28.66 15.46
C ARG A 247 5.15 28.47 16.93
N THR A 248 4.94 27.25 17.46
CA THR A 248 5.30 26.92 18.84
C THR A 248 6.80 27.10 19.07
N MET A 249 7.62 26.61 18.15
CA MET A 249 9.08 26.80 18.22
C MET A 249 9.47 28.29 18.23
N LEU A 250 8.87 29.08 17.35
CA LEU A 250 9.17 30.53 17.25
C LEU A 250 8.65 31.33 18.45
N ALA A 251 7.63 30.84 19.15
CA ALA A 251 7.08 31.47 20.35
C ALA A 251 7.84 31.15 21.64
N THR A 252 8.72 30.14 21.62
CA THR A 252 9.53 29.76 22.79
C THR A 252 10.77 30.63 22.87
N GLU A 253 11.00 31.26 24.05
CA GLU A 253 12.20 32.04 24.34
C GLU A 253 13.40 31.20 24.79
N ASP A 254 13.18 29.88 25.03
CA ASP A 254 14.21 28.97 25.47
C ASP A 254 14.95 28.33 24.25
N PRO A 255 16.23 28.68 24.04
CA PRO A 255 17.06 28.13 22.98
C PRO A 255 17.29 26.61 23.10
N SER A 256 17.05 26.02 24.28
CA SER A 256 17.17 24.58 24.52
C SER A 256 15.88 23.81 24.27
N SER A 257 14.78 24.51 24.00
CA SER A 257 13.50 23.87 23.68
C SER A 257 13.59 23.01 22.43
N PRO A 258 12.99 21.83 22.42
CA PRO A 258 13.05 20.95 21.25
C PRO A 258 12.41 21.63 20.04
N HIS A 259 13.24 21.90 19.03
CA HIS A 259 12.85 22.60 17.82
C HIS A 259 12.15 21.67 16.83
N LEU A 260 11.03 21.02 17.25
CA LEU A 260 10.27 20.13 16.38
C LEU A 260 9.78 20.84 15.11
N GLY A 261 9.40 22.13 15.22
CA GLY A 261 9.03 22.95 14.07
C GLY A 261 10.18 23.06 13.05
N GLN A 262 11.41 23.30 13.51
CA GLN A 262 12.59 23.35 12.64
C GLN A 262 12.86 21.99 12.00
N ALA A 263 12.73 20.92 12.77
CA ALA A 263 12.91 19.55 12.26
C ALA A 263 11.85 19.21 11.20
N LEU A 264 10.58 19.57 11.42
CA LEU A 264 9.50 19.39 10.45
C LEU A 264 9.72 20.17 9.16
N LEU A 265 10.25 21.41 9.26
CA LEU A 265 10.61 22.20 8.08
C LEU A 265 11.74 21.52 7.28
N SER A 266 12.77 21.05 7.97
CA SER A 266 13.88 20.31 7.35
C SER A 266 13.39 19.01 6.68
N ALA A 267 12.47 18.29 7.32
CA ALA A 267 11.86 17.09 6.75
C ALA A 267 11.03 17.41 5.49
N GLU A 268 10.32 18.56 5.46
CA GLU A 268 9.60 18.99 4.26
C GLU A 268 10.54 19.30 3.09
N TYR A 269 11.69 19.93 3.34
CA TYR A 269 12.71 20.12 2.30
C TYR A 269 13.25 18.77 1.78
N TYR A 270 13.52 17.84 2.70
CA TYR A 270 13.98 16.50 2.31
C TYR A 270 12.93 15.76 1.47
N ARG A 271 11.64 15.84 1.85
CA ARG A 271 10.53 15.26 1.08
C ARG A 271 10.49 15.82 -0.34
N ARG A 272 10.54 17.16 -0.49
CA ARG A 272 10.54 17.81 -1.80
C ARG A 272 11.74 17.38 -2.64
N MET A 273 12.91 17.30 -2.03
CA MET A 273 14.12 16.81 -2.73
C MET A 273 13.96 15.37 -3.21
N ARG A 274 13.41 14.48 -2.38
CA ARG A 274 13.11 13.10 -2.79
C ARG A 274 12.14 13.04 -3.97
N GLU A 275 11.09 13.86 -3.95
CA GLU A 275 10.12 13.93 -5.05
C GLU A 275 10.76 14.40 -6.36
N GLU A 276 11.65 15.38 -6.30
CA GLU A 276 12.39 15.82 -7.48
C GLU A 276 13.32 14.73 -8.02
N LEU A 277 14.04 14.03 -7.15
CA LEU A 277 14.88 12.91 -7.52
C LEU A 277 14.08 11.78 -8.18
N ALA A 278 12.93 11.41 -7.58
CA ALA A 278 12.04 10.41 -8.14
C ALA A 278 11.47 10.82 -9.52
N ARG A 279 11.18 12.12 -9.69
CA ARG A 279 10.73 12.67 -11.00
C ARG A 279 11.83 12.56 -12.07
N VAL A 280 13.07 12.88 -11.70
CA VAL A 280 14.23 12.76 -12.60
C VAL A 280 14.45 11.30 -12.96
N ASP A 281 14.41 10.39 -11.99
CA ASP A 281 14.57 8.95 -12.21
C ASP A 281 13.47 8.38 -13.10
N SER A 282 12.20 8.71 -12.83
CA SER A 282 11.05 8.34 -13.69
C SER A 282 11.20 8.90 -15.12
N GLY A 283 11.67 10.14 -15.27
CA GLY A 283 11.96 10.73 -16.57
C GLY A 283 13.06 9.98 -17.31
N PHE A 284 14.10 9.56 -16.61
CA PHE A 284 15.19 8.77 -17.16
C PHE A 284 14.72 7.38 -17.62
N HIS A 285 13.96 6.67 -16.79
CA HIS A 285 13.36 5.38 -17.15
C HIS A 285 12.41 5.48 -18.35
N SER A 286 11.60 6.54 -18.42
CA SER A 286 10.72 6.78 -19.57
C SER A 286 11.51 7.01 -20.86
N SER A 287 12.62 7.75 -20.77
CA SER A 287 13.51 7.98 -21.91
C SER A 287 14.21 6.70 -22.37
N LEU A 288 14.67 5.87 -21.42
CA LEU A 288 15.26 4.55 -21.74
C LEU A 288 14.24 3.62 -22.41
N ASN A 289 12.99 3.61 -21.96
CA ASN A 289 11.93 2.81 -22.58
C ASN A 289 11.66 3.27 -24.02
N LEU A 290 11.65 4.57 -24.31
CA LEU A 290 11.50 5.10 -25.67
C LEU A 290 12.64 4.63 -26.59
N VAL A 291 13.89 4.72 -26.12
CA VAL A 291 15.07 4.22 -26.85
C VAL A 291 14.99 2.71 -27.09
N HIS A 292 14.54 1.95 -26.10
CA HIS A 292 14.37 0.51 -26.22
C HIS A 292 13.31 0.14 -27.27
N VAL A 293 12.16 0.82 -27.27
CA VAL A 293 11.10 0.62 -28.27
C VAL A 293 11.60 0.98 -29.68
N ASP A 294 12.33 2.08 -29.83
CA ASP A 294 12.90 2.49 -31.14
C ASP A 294 13.91 1.45 -31.65
N MET A 295 14.76 0.94 -30.75
CA MET A 295 15.70 -0.12 -31.08
C MET A 295 15.01 -1.42 -31.54
N LEU A 296 13.94 -1.82 -30.86
CA LEU A 296 13.14 -3.00 -31.24
C LEU A 296 12.48 -2.82 -32.61
N ASN A 297 11.95 -1.64 -32.90
CA ASN A 297 11.37 -1.30 -34.21
C ASN A 297 12.42 -1.37 -35.32
N THR A 298 13.59 -0.83 -35.05
CA THR A 298 14.73 -0.87 -36.02
C THR A 298 15.19 -2.31 -36.27
N MET A 299 15.31 -3.12 -35.21
CA MET A 299 15.64 -4.54 -35.36
C MET A 299 14.60 -5.31 -36.18
N THR A 300 13.32 -5.04 -35.96
CA THR A 300 12.22 -5.67 -36.72
C THR A 300 12.30 -5.30 -38.20
N ALA A 301 12.52 -4.03 -38.52
CA ALA A 301 12.69 -3.59 -39.89
C ALA A 301 13.90 -4.23 -40.56
N LEU A 302 15.04 -4.32 -39.86
CA LEU A 302 16.24 -5.02 -40.33
C LEU A 302 15.99 -6.51 -40.61
N HIS A 303 15.29 -7.18 -39.73
CA HIS A 303 14.92 -8.58 -39.92
C HIS A 303 14.08 -8.79 -41.18
N GLN A 304 13.12 -7.90 -41.42
CA GLN A 304 12.30 -7.94 -42.62
C GLN A 304 13.14 -7.73 -43.89
N GLN A 305 14.03 -6.75 -43.90
CA GLN A 305 14.95 -6.52 -45.04
C GLN A 305 15.84 -7.74 -45.29
N VAL A 306 16.38 -8.35 -44.26
CA VAL A 306 17.17 -9.60 -44.38
C VAL A 306 16.34 -10.73 -44.96
N HIS A 307 15.08 -10.83 -44.58
CA HIS A 307 14.16 -11.84 -45.13
C HIS A 307 13.93 -11.61 -46.64
N GLU A 308 13.59 -10.39 -47.03
CA GLU A 308 13.38 -10.00 -48.42
C GLU A 308 14.62 -10.28 -49.28
N LEU A 309 15.82 -9.88 -48.81
CA LEU A 309 17.08 -10.20 -49.50
C LEU A 309 17.35 -11.70 -49.64
N ARG A 310 17.00 -12.51 -48.65
CA ARG A 310 17.10 -13.97 -48.68
C ARG A 310 16.19 -14.58 -49.77
N GLU A 311 14.97 -14.07 -49.90
CA GLU A 311 14.04 -14.50 -50.94
C GLU A 311 14.55 -14.13 -52.30
N GLU A 312 15.05 -12.91 -52.49
CA GLU A 312 15.65 -12.46 -53.73
C GLU A 312 16.89 -13.30 -54.15
N VAL A 313 17.78 -13.56 -53.18
CA VAL A 313 18.93 -14.48 -53.42
C VAL A 313 18.46 -15.88 -53.80
N THR A 314 17.40 -16.38 -53.22
CA THR A 314 16.84 -17.69 -53.51
C THR A 314 16.26 -17.71 -54.94
N SER A 315 15.53 -16.66 -55.33
CA SER A 315 15.00 -16.50 -56.69
C SER A 315 16.12 -16.44 -57.71
N LEU A 316 17.14 -15.62 -57.49
CA LEU A 316 18.31 -15.49 -58.38
C LEU A 316 19.07 -16.84 -58.53
N ARG A 317 19.20 -17.61 -57.45
CA ARG A 317 19.80 -18.96 -57.51
C ARG A 317 18.97 -19.92 -58.35
N ALA A 318 17.65 -19.88 -58.30
CA ALA A 318 16.74 -20.70 -59.10
C ALA A 318 16.87 -20.33 -60.60
N GLU A 319 16.93 -19.03 -60.93
CA GLU A 319 17.17 -18.53 -62.28
C GLU A 319 18.54 -19.00 -62.84
N LEU A 320 19.58 -18.91 -62.03
CA LEU A 320 20.91 -19.34 -62.40
C LEU A 320 20.98 -20.85 -62.67
N ALA A 321 20.26 -21.61 -61.87
CA ALA A 321 20.12 -23.06 -62.06
C ALA A 321 19.39 -23.39 -63.35
N SER A 322 18.32 -22.66 -63.71
CA SER A 322 17.58 -22.82 -64.97
C SER A 322 18.44 -22.52 -66.16
N VAL A 323 19.19 -21.40 -66.15
CA VAL A 323 20.16 -21.04 -67.22
C VAL A 323 21.24 -22.10 -67.37
N SER A 324 21.74 -22.65 -66.26
CA SER A 324 22.74 -23.71 -66.24
C SER A 324 22.19 -25.03 -66.85
N GLN A 325 20.89 -25.31 -66.62
CA GLN A 325 20.21 -26.46 -67.21
C GLN A 325 20.02 -26.30 -68.71
N ILE A 326 19.63 -25.11 -69.18
CA ILE A 326 19.53 -24.75 -70.60
C ILE A 326 20.88 -24.91 -71.26
N LYS A 327 21.96 -24.37 -70.71
CA LYS A 327 23.33 -24.51 -71.25
C LYS A 327 23.76 -25.98 -71.42
N ARG A 328 23.39 -26.84 -70.42
CA ARG A 328 23.63 -28.32 -70.48
C ARG A 328 22.85 -28.98 -71.62
N SER A 329 21.58 -28.62 -71.75
CA SER A 329 20.71 -29.15 -72.82
C SER A 329 21.18 -28.79 -74.17
N VAL A 330 21.62 -27.47 -74.41
CA VAL A 330 22.18 -27.02 -75.69
C VAL A 330 23.47 -27.76 -75.98
N ARG A 331 24.41 -27.92 -75.04
CA ARG A 331 25.65 -28.71 -75.26
C ARG A 331 25.36 -30.18 -75.58
N SER A 332 24.37 -30.77 -74.94
CA SER A 332 23.95 -32.15 -75.25
C SER A 332 23.38 -32.28 -76.65
N ALA A 333 22.51 -31.35 -77.08
CA ALA A 333 21.96 -31.31 -78.43
C ALA A 333 23.07 -31.12 -79.50
N ALA A 334 23.97 -30.17 -79.25
CA ALA A 334 25.13 -29.92 -80.19
C ALA A 334 26.04 -31.19 -80.28
N SER A 335 26.26 -31.91 -79.21
CA SER A 335 27.05 -33.14 -79.22
C SER A 335 26.34 -34.29 -79.96
N LYS A 336 25.00 -34.40 -79.79
CA LYS A 336 24.20 -35.35 -80.59
C LYS A 336 24.18 -35.06 -82.05
N SER A 337 24.04 -33.76 -82.44
CA SER A 337 24.13 -33.31 -83.86
C SER A 337 25.48 -33.61 -84.45
N LYS A 338 26.59 -33.33 -83.73
CA LYS A 338 27.96 -33.69 -84.19
C LYS A 338 28.12 -35.22 -84.38
N ARG A 339 27.56 -36.04 -83.46
CA ARG A 339 27.62 -37.48 -83.63
C ARG A 339 26.76 -37.97 -84.80
N ALA A 340 25.61 -37.37 -85.06
CA ALA A 340 24.74 -37.71 -86.18
C ALA A 340 25.44 -37.32 -87.53
N ALA A 341 26.03 -36.12 -87.63
CA ALA A 341 26.79 -35.67 -88.76
C ALA A 341 28.00 -36.61 -89.04
N LYS A 342 28.74 -37.01 -88.00
CA LYS A 342 29.87 -37.95 -88.16
C LYS A 342 29.40 -39.37 -88.58
N LYS A 343 28.20 -39.79 -88.26
CA LYS A 343 27.60 -41.09 -88.66
C LYS A 343 27.13 -41.01 -90.10
N LEU A 344 26.73 -39.84 -90.61
CA LEU A 344 26.35 -39.66 -92.03
C LEU A 344 27.56 -39.55 -92.90
N MET A 345 28.69 -38.94 -92.52
CA MET A 345 29.91 -38.83 -93.24
C MET A 345 30.79 -40.08 -93.28
N GLY A 346 30.52 -41.09 -92.46
CA GLY A 346 31.25 -42.36 -92.37
C GLY A 346 30.59 -43.53 -93.16
N ARG A 347 29.58 -43.21 -93.94
CA ARG A 347 28.94 -44.18 -94.88
C ARG A 347 29.10 -43.69 -96.33
N GLY A 348 30.34 -43.57 -96.79
CA GLY A 348 30.71 -43.40 -98.11
C GLY A 348 31.94 -44.20 -98.40
#